data_178fc88a07abae42f636f1759a84d1b2
#
_entry.id   178fc88a07abae42f636f1759a84d1b2
#
_cell.length_a   1.000
_cell.length_b   1.000
_cell.length_c   1.000
_cell.angle_alpha   90.00
_cell.angle_beta   90.00
_cell.angle_gamma   90.00
#
_symmetry.space_group_name_H-M   'P 1'
#
loop_
_entity.id
_entity.type
_entity.pdbx_description
1 polymer ?
#
loop_
_entity_poly.entity_id
_entity_poly.type
_entity_poly.pdbx_seq_one_letter_code
_entity_poly.pdbx_strand_id
1 'polypeptide(L)'
;MRSGGPQSLVSWDSLGHQGRIFVESGPRAEQLTAFNGTRAIEPIRAYAGLNSADGITATADLAARELQRTGGLQRAVVAVGTTTGTGWINEAEADALEYMYNGNTAIVSMQYSFLPSWLSFLVDKENARHAGQALFEAVDKLIRQMPEFKRPKLVVFGESLGSFGGEAPFMSLNNVLARTDGALFSGPTFNNTIWTDLTATRDAGSPEWLPIYDDGKNVRFVARPSDLMRPNPTWEHPRVVYLQHASDPIAWWTPDLLFSKPDWLKEKRGYDVLPQTRWIPVVTFLQVSADMAVAVNVPPGHGHHYVADVADGWAAVLSPPGWTQDNTERLRPLLHASASAGGSSG
;
A
#
# COMPACT_ATOMS: atom_id res chain seq x y z
N MET A 1 3.09 4.29 -21.19
CA MET A 1 3.39 2.92 -21.67
C MET A 1 3.09 1.93 -20.57
N ARG A 2 2.64 0.71 -20.94
CA ARG A 2 2.21 -0.32 -20.00
C ARG A 2 2.78 -1.66 -20.43
N SER A 3 2.96 -2.60 -19.50
CA SER A 3 3.41 -3.96 -19.80
C SER A 3 2.41 -4.73 -20.66
N GLY A 4 2.86 -5.77 -21.34
CA GLY A 4 2.02 -6.62 -22.22
C GLY A 4 1.81 -6.08 -23.65
N GLY A 5 2.33 -4.89 -23.96
CA GLY A 5 2.26 -4.34 -25.32
C GLY A 5 3.29 -4.94 -26.28
N PRO A 6 3.27 -4.58 -27.59
CA PRO A 6 4.12 -5.21 -28.62
C PRO A 6 5.63 -5.14 -28.38
N GLN A 7 6.10 -4.18 -27.58
CA GLN A 7 7.52 -3.99 -27.26
C GLN A 7 7.84 -4.35 -25.80
N SER A 8 6.86 -4.92 -25.06
CA SER A 8 7.06 -5.30 -23.68
C SER A 8 8.00 -6.50 -23.58
N LEU A 9 8.82 -6.52 -22.54
CA LEU A 9 9.61 -7.69 -22.16
C LEU A 9 8.75 -8.79 -21.55
N VAL A 10 7.53 -8.45 -21.16
CA VAL A 10 6.53 -9.33 -20.57
C VAL A 10 5.40 -9.52 -21.58
N SER A 11 5.06 -10.77 -21.89
CA SER A 11 3.93 -11.06 -22.79
C SER A 11 2.60 -10.82 -22.07
N TRP A 12 1.57 -10.45 -22.80
CA TRP A 12 0.21 -10.25 -22.28
C TRP A 12 -0.31 -11.47 -21.51
N ASP A 13 -0.08 -12.67 -22.06
CA ASP A 13 -0.53 -13.91 -21.46
C ASP A 13 0.17 -14.24 -20.13
N SER A 14 1.43 -13.82 -19.97
CA SER A 14 2.20 -14.08 -18.76
C SER A 14 1.88 -13.12 -17.60
N LEU A 15 1.15 -12.01 -17.85
CA LEU A 15 0.76 -11.06 -16.80
C LEU A 15 -0.16 -11.68 -15.71
N GLY A 16 -0.87 -12.75 -16.04
CA GLY A 16 -1.92 -13.26 -15.17
C GLY A 16 -3.16 -12.38 -15.14
N HIS A 17 -4.20 -12.80 -14.42
CA HIS A 17 -5.47 -12.07 -14.37
C HIS A 17 -5.32 -10.69 -13.75
N GLN A 18 -4.75 -10.61 -12.54
CA GLN A 18 -4.60 -9.36 -11.80
C GLN A 18 -3.61 -8.40 -12.47
N GLY A 19 -2.53 -8.92 -13.07
CA GLY A 19 -1.60 -8.09 -13.81
C GLY A 19 -2.23 -7.44 -15.05
N ARG A 20 -3.11 -8.16 -15.77
CA ARG A 20 -3.86 -7.58 -16.89
C ARG A 20 -4.81 -6.47 -16.42
N ILE A 21 -5.57 -6.71 -15.34
CA ILE A 21 -6.43 -5.69 -14.74
C ILE A 21 -5.58 -4.46 -14.40
N PHE A 22 -4.50 -4.63 -13.65
CA PHE A 22 -3.65 -3.52 -13.24
C PHE A 22 -3.08 -2.70 -14.42
N VAL A 23 -2.64 -3.33 -15.50
CA VAL A 23 -2.07 -2.60 -16.64
C VAL A 23 -3.15 -1.98 -17.54
N GLU A 24 -4.37 -2.53 -17.57
CA GLU A 24 -5.50 -1.99 -18.34
C GLU A 24 -6.23 -0.88 -17.62
N SER A 25 -6.42 -1.01 -16.31
CA SER A 25 -7.11 -0.04 -15.47
C SER A 25 -6.30 1.24 -15.27
N GLY A 26 -6.81 2.12 -14.46
CA GLY A 26 -6.19 3.39 -14.12
C GLY A 26 -6.40 4.49 -15.14
N PRO A 27 -6.23 5.72 -14.70
CA PRO A 27 -6.53 6.90 -15.50
C PRO A 27 -5.62 7.00 -16.71
N ARG A 28 -6.16 7.52 -17.80
CA ARG A 28 -5.43 7.88 -19.00
C ARG A 28 -5.11 9.38 -18.98
N ALA A 29 -4.14 9.79 -19.79
CA ALA A 29 -3.72 11.19 -19.87
C ALA A 29 -4.90 12.17 -20.11
N GLU A 30 -5.93 11.75 -20.84
CA GLU A 30 -7.14 12.55 -21.08
C GLU A 30 -7.94 12.79 -19.79
N GLN A 31 -8.15 11.73 -18.98
CA GLN A 31 -8.87 11.80 -17.71
C GLN A 31 -8.10 12.66 -16.69
N LEU A 32 -6.78 12.46 -16.63
CA LEU A 32 -5.88 13.24 -15.78
C LEU A 32 -5.87 14.72 -16.17
N THR A 33 -5.85 15.02 -17.48
CA THR A 33 -5.93 16.38 -18.02
C THR A 33 -7.27 17.03 -17.64
N ALA A 34 -8.36 16.31 -17.78
CA ALA A 34 -9.70 16.81 -17.42
C ALA A 34 -9.83 17.10 -15.92
N PHE A 35 -9.23 16.26 -15.07
CA PHE A 35 -9.26 16.46 -13.62
C PHE A 35 -8.37 17.62 -13.18
N ASN A 36 -7.13 17.69 -13.66
CA ASN A 36 -6.13 18.64 -13.20
C ASN A 36 -6.17 20.00 -13.96
N GLY A 37 -6.91 20.09 -15.06
CA GLY A 37 -6.97 21.31 -15.89
C GLY A 37 -5.67 21.64 -16.63
N THR A 38 -4.68 20.77 -16.60
CA THR A 38 -3.38 20.92 -17.25
C THR A 38 -3.02 19.66 -18.02
N ARG A 39 -2.27 19.82 -19.12
CA ARG A 39 -1.90 18.70 -19.98
C ARG A 39 -1.14 17.62 -19.20
N ALA A 40 -1.71 16.44 -19.11
CA ALA A 40 -1.12 15.27 -18.47
C ALA A 40 -0.24 14.49 -19.46
N ILE A 41 0.59 13.61 -18.89
CA ILE A 41 1.29 12.57 -19.63
C ILE A 41 0.73 11.20 -19.25
N GLU A 42 0.85 10.21 -20.13
CA GLU A 42 0.38 8.87 -19.87
C GLU A 42 1.17 8.22 -18.74
N PRO A 43 0.54 7.77 -17.64
CA PRO A 43 1.24 7.10 -16.56
C PRO A 43 1.82 5.75 -17.01
N ILE A 44 2.88 5.31 -16.36
CA ILE A 44 3.53 4.03 -16.64
C ILE A 44 3.12 3.01 -15.59
N ARG A 45 2.66 1.84 -16.04
CA ARG A 45 2.40 0.66 -15.22
C ARG A 45 3.20 -0.51 -15.75
N ALA A 46 4.24 -0.91 -15.01
CA ALA A 46 5.08 -2.06 -15.29
C ALA A 46 4.67 -3.22 -14.37
N TYR A 47 4.47 -4.40 -14.94
CA TYR A 47 4.06 -5.57 -14.18
C TYR A 47 4.66 -6.84 -14.77
N ALA A 48 5.15 -7.74 -13.91
CA ALA A 48 5.56 -9.09 -14.28
C ALA A 48 4.68 -10.11 -13.54
N GLY A 49 4.00 -10.95 -14.30
CA GLY A 49 3.16 -12.02 -13.74
C GLY A 49 4.01 -13.21 -13.25
N LEU A 50 3.38 -14.13 -12.55
CA LEU A 50 4.04 -15.30 -11.95
C LEU A 50 4.80 -16.16 -12.97
N ASN A 51 4.27 -16.25 -14.20
CA ASN A 51 4.85 -17.05 -15.28
C ASN A 51 5.70 -16.22 -16.25
N SER A 52 6.08 -15.00 -15.89
CA SER A 52 6.89 -14.13 -16.77
C SER A 52 8.38 -14.49 -16.71
N ALA A 53 8.86 -15.11 -15.64
CA ALA A 53 10.24 -15.57 -15.47
C ALA A 53 10.31 -16.72 -14.42
N ASP A 54 11.45 -17.38 -14.33
CA ASP A 54 11.65 -18.49 -13.41
C ASP A 54 12.02 -18.02 -12.00
N GLY A 55 11.02 -18.00 -11.11
CA GLY A 55 11.18 -17.67 -9.70
C GLY A 55 11.14 -16.19 -9.39
N ILE A 56 11.00 -15.88 -8.10
CA ILE A 56 10.71 -14.54 -7.57
C ILE A 56 11.78 -13.52 -7.99
N THR A 57 13.04 -13.83 -7.81
CA THR A 57 14.15 -12.90 -8.13
C THR A 57 14.20 -12.56 -9.62
N ALA A 58 14.07 -13.57 -10.50
CA ALA A 58 14.08 -13.32 -11.94
C ALA A 58 12.85 -12.52 -12.41
N THR A 59 11.69 -12.73 -11.78
CA THR A 59 10.46 -11.97 -12.04
C THR A 59 10.61 -10.52 -11.58
N ALA A 60 11.23 -10.28 -10.42
CA ALA A 60 11.54 -8.95 -9.92
C ALA A 60 12.51 -8.18 -10.85
N ASP A 61 13.58 -8.83 -11.29
CA ASP A 61 14.53 -8.26 -12.25
C ASP A 61 13.87 -7.94 -13.59
N LEU A 62 12.95 -8.81 -14.05
CA LEU A 62 12.19 -8.56 -15.27
C LEU A 62 11.26 -7.37 -15.14
N ALA A 63 10.53 -7.23 -14.02
CA ALA A 63 9.68 -6.09 -13.73
C ALA A 63 10.48 -4.78 -13.70
N ALA A 64 11.65 -4.77 -13.05
CA ALA A 64 12.53 -3.62 -12.99
C ALA A 64 13.09 -3.24 -14.38
N ARG A 65 13.46 -4.21 -15.21
CA ARG A 65 13.88 -3.96 -16.61
C ARG A 65 12.72 -3.43 -17.46
N GLU A 66 11.51 -3.91 -17.24
CA GLU A 66 10.32 -3.40 -17.93
C GLU A 66 10.03 -1.95 -17.51
N LEU A 67 10.16 -1.61 -16.23
CA LEU A 67 10.11 -0.25 -15.74
C LEU A 67 11.13 0.65 -16.44
N GLN A 68 12.38 0.21 -16.56
CA GLN A 68 13.45 0.94 -17.24
C GLN A 68 13.15 1.13 -18.74
N ARG A 69 12.72 0.05 -19.41
CA ARG A 69 12.38 0.07 -20.85
C ARG A 69 11.27 1.06 -21.17
N THR A 70 10.27 1.16 -20.30
CA THR A 70 9.13 2.08 -20.48
C THR A 70 9.45 3.54 -20.19
N GLY A 71 10.67 3.86 -19.77
CA GLY A 71 11.07 5.21 -19.37
C GLY A 71 10.58 5.58 -17.96
N GLY A 72 10.30 4.58 -17.13
CA GLY A 72 9.78 4.80 -15.76
C GLY A 72 10.76 5.57 -14.87
N LEU A 73 12.07 5.35 -15.06
CA LEU A 73 13.11 6.04 -14.28
C LEU A 73 13.24 7.54 -14.59
N GLN A 74 12.59 8.03 -15.65
CA GLN A 74 12.54 9.45 -16.01
C GLN A 74 11.27 10.16 -15.52
N ARG A 75 10.42 9.44 -14.76
CA ARG A 75 9.22 10.03 -14.14
C ARG A 75 9.57 10.78 -12.86
N ALA A 76 8.68 11.67 -12.43
CA ALA A 76 8.86 12.37 -11.16
C ALA A 76 8.82 11.44 -9.96
N VAL A 77 7.99 10.38 -10.04
CA VAL A 77 7.82 9.39 -8.98
C VAL A 77 7.88 7.98 -9.58
N VAL A 78 8.68 7.13 -8.97
CA VAL A 78 8.64 5.67 -9.13
C VAL A 78 8.06 5.07 -7.85
N ALA A 79 7.00 4.30 -8.00
CA ALA A 79 6.35 3.62 -6.91
C ALA A 79 6.52 2.09 -7.05
N VAL A 80 7.04 1.45 -6.02
CA VAL A 80 7.07 -0.01 -5.89
C VAL A 80 5.81 -0.43 -5.16
N GLY A 81 4.86 -1.00 -5.90
CA GLY A 81 3.62 -1.54 -5.36
C GLY A 81 3.79 -3.04 -5.08
N THR A 82 3.59 -3.46 -3.86
CA THR A 82 3.62 -4.87 -3.48
C THR A 82 2.23 -5.47 -3.50
N THR A 83 2.11 -6.64 -4.13
CA THR A 83 0.82 -7.30 -4.34
C THR A 83 0.44 -8.19 -3.17
N THR A 84 -0.84 -8.56 -3.12
CA THR A 84 -1.32 -9.71 -2.35
C THR A 84 -0.99 -11.04 -3.06
N GLY A 85 -1.38 -12.18 -2.48
CA GLY A 85 -1.01 -13.49 -3.01
C GLY A 85 -1.36 -13.73 -4.47
N THR A 86 -2.56 -13.32 -4.90
CA THR A 86 -3.01 -13.48 -6.30
C THR A 86 -2.38 -12.49 -7.29
N GLY A 87 -1.56 -11.56 -6.81
CA GLY A 87 -1.00 -10.51 -7.64
C GLY A 87 -1.86 -9.23 -7.70
N TRP A 88 -2.90 -9.13 -6.87
CA TRP A 88 -3.72 -7.94 -6.77
C TRP A 88 -2.97 -6.79 -6.10
N ILE A 89 -3.15 -5.60 -6.62
CA ILE A 89 -2.65 -4.34 -6.08
C ILE A 89 -3.84 -3.39 -5.90
N ASN A 90 -3.81 -2.59 -4.84
CA ASN A 90 -4.87 -1.61 -4.60
C ASN A 90 -4.87 -0.56 -5.71
N GLU A 91 -5.91 -0.59 -6.57
CA GLU A 91 -6.05 0.33 -7.70
C GLU A 91 -6.22 1.77 -7.24
N ALA A 92 -6.92 1.99 -6.13
CA ALA A 92 -7.12 3.34 -5.61
C ALA A 92 -5.80 3.98 -5.14
N GLU A 93 -4.87 3.19 -4.56
CA GLU A 93 -3.52 3.67 -4.21
C GLU A 93 -2.73 4.06 -5.48
N ALA A 94 -2.82 3.22 -6.51
CA ALA A 94 -2.15 3.49 -7.78
C ALA A 94 -2.74 4.72 -8.50
N ASP A 95 -4.06 4.76 -8.64
CA ASP A 95 -4.78 5.84 -9.32
C ASP A 95 -4.56 7.19 -8.62
N ALA A 96 -4.64 7.22 -7.28
CA ALA A 96 -4.43 8.44 -6.50
C ALA A 96 -3.05 9.07 -6.80
N LEU A 97 -2.01 8.25 -6.83
CA LEU A 97 -0.67 8.72 -7.16
C LEU A 97 -0.57 9.28 -8.58
N GLU A 98 -1.22 8.61 -9.54
CA GLU A 98 -1.26 9.04 -10.94
C GLU A 98 -2.00 10.37 -11.13
N TYR A 99 -3.12 10.58 -10.43
CA TYR A 99 -3.83 11.87 -10.42
C TYR A 99 -2.99 12.99 -9.80
N MET A 100 -2.34 12.74 -8.66
CA MET A 100 -1.56 13.73 -7.92
C MET A 100 -0.35 14.24 -8.69
N TYR A 101 0.24 13.42 -9.52
CA TYR A 101 1.40 13.78 -10.34
C TYR A 101 1.05 13.98 -11.82
N ASN A 102 -0.24 14.13 -12.14
CA ASN A 102 -0.73 14.37 -13.50
C ASN A 102 -0.12 13.38 -14.53
N GLY A 103 -0.02 12.11 -14.15
CA GLY A 103 0.55 11.03 -14.93
C GLY A 103 2.09 10.96 -14.98
N ASN A 104 2.79 11.88 -14.30
CA ASN A 104 4.26 11.85 -14.25
C ASN A 104 4.77 10.84 -13.22
N THR A 105 4.25 9.62 -13.32
CA THR A 105 4.49 8.49 -12.43
C THR A 105 4.86 7.23 -13.19
N ALA A 106 5.56 6.34 -12.53
CA ALA A 106 5.74 4.97 -12.95
C ALA A 106 5.52 4.04 -11.75
N ILE A 107 4.60 3.11 -11.88
CA ILE A 107 4.32 2.11 -10.86
C ILE A 107 4.83 0.77 -11.37
N VAL A 108 5.57 0.06 -10.53
CA VAL A 108 6.10 -1.28 -10.83
C VAL A 108 5.62 -2.28 -9.79
N SER A 109 5.19 -3.44 -10.24
CA SER A 109 4.70 -4.51 -9.39
C SER A 109 4.96 -5.88 -10.02
N MET A 110 4.76 -6.95 -9.22
CA MET A 110 4.89 -8.32 -9.70
C MET A 110 3.99 -9.28 -8.94
N GLN A 111 3.60 -10.37 -9.58
CA GLN A 111 2.93 -11.49 -8.94
C GLN A 111 3.96 -12.51 -8.44
N TYR A 112 3.76 -13.04 -7.22
CA TYR A 112 4.64 -14.04 -6.63
C TYR A 112 3.94 -15.35 -6.26
N SER A 113 2.60 -15.39 -6.28
CA SER A 113 1.77 -16.54 -5.94
C SER A 113 0.48 -16.55 -6.76
N PHE A 114 -0.27 -17.64 -6.68
CA PHE A 114 -1.64 -17.77 -7.21
C PHE A 114 -2.65 -18.09 -6.11
N LEU A 115 -2.17 -18.17 -4.86
CA LEU A 115 -3.04 -18.48 -3.72
C LEU A 115 -3.89 -17.27 -3.34
N PRO A 116 -5.16 -17.47 -2.95
CA PRO A 116 -5.97 -16.42 -2.36
C PRO A 116 -5.29 -15.78 -1.16
N SER A 117 -5.51 -14.48 -0.93
CA SER A 117 -4.78 -13.70 0.08
C SER A 117 -4.82 -14.31 1.48
N TRP A 118 -5.98 -14.82 1.92
CA TRP A 118 -6.12 -15.45 3.23
C TRP A 118 -5.30 -16.73 3.37
N LEU A 119 -5.14 -17.51 2.29
CA LEU A 119 -4.31 -18.72 2.27
C LEU A 119 -2.82 -18.35 2.17
N SER A 120 -2.47 -17.41 1.31
CA SER A 120 -1.11 -16.87 1.22
C SER A 120 -0.62 -16.30 2.55
N PHE A 121 -1.50 -15.62 3.27
CA PHE A 121 -1.21 -15.10 4.60
C PHE A 121 -0.82 -16.20 5.61
N LEU A 122 -1.41 -17.37 5.50
CA LEU A 122 -1.14 -18.50 6.42
C LEU A 122 0.08 -19.33 6.00
N VAL A 123 0.26 -19.57 4.69
CA VAL A 123 1.22 -20.60 4.20
C VAL A 123 2.30 -20.04 3.28
N ASP A 124 2.17 -18.82 2.74
CA ASP A 124 3.03 -18.30 1.66
C ASP A 124 3.63 -16.91 1.99
N LYS A 125 3.58 -16.50 3.25
CA LYS A 125 4.10 -15.19 3.69
C LYS A 125 5.57 -14.96 3.37
N GLU A 126 6.40 -16.02 3.36
CA GLU A 126 7.82 -15.90 3.02
C GLU A 126 8.03 -15.54 1.54
N ASN A 127 7.15 -16.00 0.64
CA ASN A 127 7.18 -15.57 -0.76
C ASN A 127 6.77 -14.11 -0.91
N ALA A 128 5.78 -13.63 -0.14
CA ALA A 128 5.42 -12.21 -0.12
C ALA A 128 6.59 -11.33 0.34
N ARG A 129 7.27 -11.75 1.42
CA ARG A 129 8.46 -11.07 1.94
C ARG A 129 9.58 -11.04 0.92
N HIS A 130 9.90 -12.19 0.33
CA HIS A 130 10.96 -12.32 -0.69
C HIS A 130 10.63 -11.50 -1.94
N ALA A 131 9.38 -11.50 -2.41
CA ALA A 131 8.96 -10.73 -3.57
C ALA A 131 9.07 -9.22 -3.36
N GLY A 132 8.60 -8.72 -2.22
CA GLY A 132 8.72 -7.30 -1.87
C GLY A 132 10.19 -6.87 -1.79
N GLN A 133 11.03 -7.68 -1.12
CA GLN A 133 12.46 -7.41 -1.02
C GLN A 133 13.14 -7.44 -2.40
N ALA A 134 12.92 -8.48 -3.20
CA ALA A 134 13.56 -8.63 -4.50
C ALA A 134 13.17 -7.50 -5.47
N LEU A 135 11.88 -7.14 -5.52
CA LEU A 135 11.39 -6.07 -6.38
C LEU A 135 11.95 -4.71 -5.98
N PHE A 136 11.91 -4.38 -4.69
CA PHE A 136 12.46 -3.12 -4.20
C PHE A 136 13.96 -3.01 -4.49
N GLU A 137 14.74 -4.05 -4.18
CA GLU A 137 16.19 -4.04 -4.40
C GLU A 137 16.54 -3.91 -5.89
N ALA A 138 15.79 -4.56 -6.79
CA ALA A 138 16.00 -4.45 -8.23
C ALA A 138 15.75 -3.01 -8.73
N VAL A 139 14.70 -2.34 -8.24
CA VAL A 139 14.36 -0.96 -8.60
C VAL A 139 15.32 0.03 -7.98
N ASP A 140 15.61 -0.09 -6.68
CA ASP A 140 16.54 0.80 -5.94
C ASP A 140 17.94 0.78 -6.59
N LYS A 141 18.42 -0.41 -6.99
CA LYS A 141 19.68 -0.58 -7.71
C LYS A 141 19.71 0.24 -9.01
N LEU A 142 18.63 0.23 -9.80
CA LEU A 142 18.55 1.01 -11.04
C LEU A 142 18.56 2.51 -10.76
N ILE A 143 17.81 2.97 -9.76
CA ILE A 143 17.74 4.38 -9.38
C ILE A 143 19.08 4.87 -8.84
N ARG A 144 19.76 4.08 -8.00
CA ARG A 144 21.07 4.43 -7.44
C ARG A 144 22.18 4.53 -8.48
N GLN A 145 22.06 3.86 -9.62
CA GLN A 145 22.98 4.01 -10.76
C GLN A 145 22.82 5.35 -11.49
N MET A 146 21.71 6.07 -11.27
CA MET A 146 21.49 7.39 -11.86
C MET A 146 22.21 8.47 -11.07
N PRO A 147 22.65 9.56 -11.73
CA PRO A 147 23.11 10.77 -11.05
C PRO A 147 22.03 11.26 -10.08
N GLU A 148 22.41 11.66 -8.88
CA GLU A 148 21.48 12.01 -7.80
C GLU A 148 20.41 13.02 -8.23
N PHE A 149 20.79 14.08 -8.93
CA PHE A 149 19.88 15.13 -9.41
C PHE A 149 18.90 14.69 -10.51
N LYS A 150 19.03 13.46 -11.03
CA LYS A 150 18.11 12.85 -12.01
C LYS A 150 17.25 11.75 -11.43
N ARG A 151 17.46 11.39 -10.17
CA ARG A 151 16.69 10.31 -9.55
C ARG A 151 15.24 10.73 -9.36
N PRO A 152 14.28 9.87 -9.72
CA PRO A 152 12.89 10.06 -9.35
C PRO A 152 12.75 9.95 -7.83
N LYS A 153 11.66 10.47 -7.28
CA LYS A 153 11.23 10.07 -5.93
C LYS A 153 10.91 8.57 -5.95
N LEU A 154 11.41 7.85 -4.96
CA LEU A 154 11.13 6.42 -4.77
C LEU A 154 10.19 6.24 -3.59
N VAL A 155 9.01 5.69 -3.84
CA VAL A 155 8.02 5.37 -2.80
C VAL A 155 7.62 3.91 -2.84
N VAL A 156 7.14 3.40 -1.71
CA VAL A 156 6.61 2.05 -1.58
C VAL A 156 5.18 2.08 -1.07
N PHE A 157 4.36 1.12 -1.51
CA PHE A 157 2.99 1.00 -1.05
C PHE A 157 2.47 -0.44 -1.14
N GLY A 158 1.42 -0.72 -0.40
CA GLY A 158 0.72 -1.99 -0.47
C GLY A 158 -0.33 -2.14 0.62
N GLU A 159 -1.32 -2.96 0.33
CA GLU A 159 -2.42 -3.25 1.24
C GLU A 159 -2.36 -4.69 1.74
N SER A 160 -2.72 -4.91 3.01
CA SER A 160 -2.79 -6.24 3.61
C SER A 160 -1.45 -6.99 3.53
N LEU A 161 -1.43 -8.15 2.91
CA LEU A 161 -0.21 -8.91 2.64
C LEU A 161 0.78 -8.12 1.75
N GLY A 162 0.26 -7.20 0.93
CA GLY A 162 1.09 -6.24 0.19
C GLY A 162 1.82 -5.26 1.11
N SER A 163 1.21 -4.80 2.19
CA SER A 163 1.89 -3.95 3.19
C SER A 163 3.03 -4.72 3.88
N PHE A 164 2.80 -5.99 4.21
CA PHE A 164 3.83 -6.87 4.76
C PHE A 164 5.01 -7.06 3.79
N GLY A 165 4.73 -7.36 2.51
CA GLY A 165 5.76 -7.44 1.48
C GLY A 165 6.49 -6.10 1.26
N GLY A 166 5.77 -4.97 1.35
CA GLY A 166 6.31 -3.63 1.19
C GLY A 166 7.25 -3.19 2.32
N GLU A 167 7.05 -3.69 3.53
CA GLU A 167 7.99 -3.49 4.65
C GLU A 167 9.24 -4.38 4.56
N ALA A 168 9.15 -5.53 3.89
CA ALA A 168 10.18 -6.56 3.92
C ALA A 168 11.60 -6.14 3.48
N PRO A 169 11.79 -5.15 2.57
CA PRO A 169 13.12 -4.64 2.23
C PRO A 169 13.82 -3.89 3.38
N PHE A 170 13.09 -3.56 4.44
CA PHE A 170 13.56 -2.63 5.48
C PHE A 170 13.65 -3.31 6.85
N MET A 171 14.68 -2.94 7.59
CA MET A 171 14.92 -3.47 8.95
C MET A 171 14.24 -2.62 10.03
N SER A 172 13.86 -1.37 9.73
CA SER A 172 13.30 -0.41 10.69
C SER A 172 12.70 0.80 9.97
N LEU A 173 11.94 1.63 10.68
CA LEU A 173 11.48 2.93 10.17
C LEU A 173 12.63 3.78 9.63
N ASN A 174 13.74 3.88 10.34
CA ASN A 174 14.91 4.65 9.90
C ASN A 174 15.47 4.13 8.57
N ASN A 175 15.37 2.81 8.32
CA ASN A 175 15.81 2.24 7.06
C ASN A 175 14.83 2.55 5.91
N VAL A 176 13.51 2.61 6.18
CA VAL A 176 12.52 3.13 5.22
C VAL A 176 12.85 4.57 4.85
N LEU A 177 13.02 5.44 5.87
CA LEU A 177 13.30 6.87 5.67
C LEU A 177 14.62 7.13 4.93
N ALA A 178 15.64 6.29 5.13
CA ALA A 178 16.94 6.44 4.46
C ALA A 178 16.93 5.98 3.00
N ARG A 179 15.98 5.14 2.61
CA ARG A 179 15.95 4.49 1.28
C ARG A 179 14.80 4.91 0.39
N THR A 180 13.80 5.61 0.93
CA THR A 180 12.61 6.03 0.19
C THR A 180 12.31 7.50 0.43
N ASP A 181 11.52 8.10 -0.46
CA ASP A 181 10.93 9.42 -0.27
C ASP A 181 9.59 9.36 0.48
N GLY A 182 9.12 8.16 0.81
CA GLY A 182 7.94 7.90 1.61
C GLY A 182 7.31 6.54 1.38
N ALA A 183 6.35 6.19 2.24
CA ALA A 183 5.60 4.93 2.14
C ALA A 183 4.14 5.11 2.55
N LEU A 184 3.25 4.34 1.90
CA LEU A 184 1.85 4.22 2.25
C LEU A 184 1.51 2.74 2.42
N PHE A 185 1.17 2.33 3.62
CA PHE A 185 0.79 0.96 3.94
C PHE A 185 -0.64 0.93 4.46
N SER A 186 -1.51 0.18 3.80
CA SER A 186 -2.92 0.05 4.17
C SER A 186 -3.19 -1.32 4.77
N GLY A 187 -3.96 -1.36 5.86
CA GLY A 187 -4.34 -2.60 6.53
C GLY A 187 -3.15 -3.49 6.92
N PRO A 188 -2.17 -2.98 7.68
CA PRO A 188 -1.03 -3.80 8.09
C PRO A 188 -1.50 -5.02 8.87
N THR A 189 -0.75 -6.11 8.78
CA THR A 189 -1.05 -7.36 9.48
C THR A 189 -0.13 -7.53 10.68
N PHE A 190 -0.46 -8.41 11.62
CA PHE A 190 0.42 -8.71 12.77
C PHE A 190 1.81 -9.24 12.37
N ASN A 191 2.01 -9.62 11.12
CA ASN A 191 3.32 -10.05 10.59
C ASN A 191 4.21 -8.87 10.17
N ASN A 192 3.65 -7.67 9.99
CA ASN A 192 4.39 -6.47 9.66
C ASN A 192 5.34 -6.10 10.81
N THR A 193 6.63 -6.35 10.63
CA THR A 193 7.61 -6.21 11.72
C THR A 193 7.78 -4.76 12.16
N ILE A 194 7.91 -3.83 11.21
CA ILE A 194 8.09 -2.41 11.52
C ILE A 194 6.82 -1.86 12.18
N TRP A 195 5.65 -2.13 11.63
CA TRP A 195 4.38 -1.72 12.21
C TRP A 195 4.19 -2.24 13.65
N THR A 196 4.50 -3.52 13.88
CA THR A 196 4.40 -4.15 15.19
C THR A 196 5.34 -3.49 16.20
N ASP A 197 6.60 -3.24 15.81
CA ASP A 197 7.59 -2.59 16.67
C ASP A 197 7.18 -1.15 17.02
N LEU A 198 6.73 -0.37 16.03
CA LEU A 198 6.27 1.00 16.24
C LEU A 198 5.02 1.06 17.13
N THR A 199 4.09 0.11 16.93
CA THR A 199 2.86 0.02 17.75
C THR A 199 3.18 -0.40 19.18
N ALA A 200 4.08 -1.35 19.38
CA ALA A 200 4.50 -1.83 20.70
C ALA A 200 5.29 -0.78 21.49
N THR A 201 6.07 0.06 20.80
CA THR A 201 6.91 1.12 21.40
C THR A 201 6.30 2.52 21.27
N ARG A 202 4.98 2.60 21.02
CA ARG A 202 4.25 3.86 20.87
C ARG A 202 4.38 4.78 22.07
N ASP A 203 4.23 6.06 21.84
CA ASP A 203 4.27 7.08 22.88
C ASP A 203 3.17 6.85 23.92
N ALA A 204 3.53 7.01 25.18
CA ALA A 204 2.65 6.76 26.32
C ALA A 204 1.34 7.57 26.21
N GLY A 205 0.21 6.90 26.42
CA GLY A 205 -1.12 7.52 26.34
C GLY A 205 -1.77 7.48 24.94
N SER A 206 -1.04 7.04 23.92
CA SER A 206 -1.66 6.75 22.61
C SER A 206 -2.18 5.31 22.58
N PRO A 207 -3.38 5.05 22.00
CA PRO A 207 -3.94 3.71 21.96
C PRO A 207 -3.28 2.85 20.86
N GLU A 208 -3.30 1.52 21.05
CA GLU A 208 -2.76 0.54 20.10
C GLU A 208 -3.35 0.68 18.69
N TRP A 209 -4.65 0.96 18.59
CA TRP A 209 -5.35 1.10 17.32
C TRP A 209 -5.09 2.44 16.61
N LEU A 210 -4.50 3.44 17.30
CA LEU A 210 -4.12 4.74 16.74
C LEU A 210 -2.87 5.28 17.47
N PRO A 211 -1.74 4.60 17.32
CA PRO A 211 -0.52 4.95 18.04
C PRO A 211 0.06 6.29 17.57
N ILE A 212 0.79 6.93 18.47
CA ILE A 212 1.75 7.99 18.16
C ILE A 212 3.13 7.40 18.42
N TYR A 213 4.07 7.65 17.56
CA TYR A 213 5.45 7.21 17.70
C TYR A 213 6.40 8.38 17.43
N ASP A 214 7.34 8.61 18.32
CA ASP A 214 8.35 9.70 18.25
C ASP A 214 7.68 11.06 17.93
N ASP A 215 6.67 11.43 18.73
CA ASP A 215 5.85 12.63 18.53
C ASP A 215 5.27 12.78 17.10
N GLY A 216 5.13 11.71 16.37
CA GLY A 216 4.65 11.68 14.99
C GLY A 216 5.59 12.34 13.99
N LYS A 217 6.89 12.32 14.26
CA LYS A 217 7.92 13.05 13.50
C LYS A 217 7.95 12.64 12.01
N ASN A 218 7.95 11.34 11.71
CA ASN A 218 8.03 10.83 10.34
C ASN A 218 6.95 9.78 10.01
N VAL A 219 6.21 9.26 11.01
CA VAL A 219 5.19 8.23 10.81
C VAL A 219 3.86 8.63 11.41
N ARG A 220 2.79 8.36 10.69
CA ARG A 220 1.39 8.57 11.13
C ARG A 220 0.60 7.29 10.97
N PHE A 221 -0.22 7.01 11.98
CA PHE A 221 -1.22 5.97 11.97
C PHE A 221 -2.59 6.64 11.84
N VAL A 222 -3.38 6.20 10.88
CA VAL A 222 -4.54 6.94 10.40
C VAL A 222 -5.73 5.99 10.28
N ALA A 223 -6.79 6.24 11.03
CA ALA A 223 -8.06 5.55 10.93
C ALA A 223 -9.11 6.41 10.17
N ARG A 224 -8.83 7.69 10.00
CA ARG A 224 -9.61 8.66 9.20
C ARG A 224 -8.75 9.89 8.90
N PRO A 225 -9.04 10.67 7.86
CA PRO A 225 -8.16 11.75 7.39
C PRO A 225 -7.73 12.76 8.45
N SER A 226 -8.60 13.06 9.46
CA SER A 226 -8.26 13.99 10.54
C SER A 226 -7.10 13.51 11.43
N ASP A 227 -6.80 12.21 11.46
CA ASP A 227 -5.72 11.66 12.27
C ASP A 227 -4.33 12.01 11.72
N LEU A 228 -4.24 12.42 10.44
CA LEU A 228 -3.02 12.97 9.85
C LEU A 228 -2.50 14.23 10.56
N MET A 229 -3.35 14.91 11.31
CA MET A 229 -2.98 16.11 12.08
C MET A 229 -2.46 15.80 13.49
N ARG A 230 -2.36 14.52 13.88
CA ARG A 230 -1.93 14.09 15.21
C ARG A 230 -0.45 13.71 15.25
N PRO A 231 0.25 13.99 16.37
CA PRO A 231 -0.18 14.79 17.53
C PRO A 231 -0.24 16.29 17.24
N ASN A 232 0.35 16.73 16.12
CA ASN A 232 0.42 18.12 15.67
C ASN A 232 0.42 18.15 14.13
N PRO A 233 0.13 19.28 13.46
CA PRO A 233 0.00 19.34 12.01
C PRO A 233 1.32 19.24 11.25
N THR A 234 2.44 19.48 11.91
CA THR A 234 3.77 19.49 11.27
C THR A 234 4.51 18.17 11.49
N TRP A 235 5.13 17.65 10.46
CA TRP A 235 5.98 16.47 10.50
C TRP A 235 6.99 16.46 9.34
N GLU A 236 8.08 15.73 9.55
CA GLU A 236 9.24 15.78 8.67
C GLU A 236 9.13 14.79 7.49
N HIS A 237 9.78 15.11 6.39
CA HIS A 237 10.03 14.19 5.29
C HIS A 237 11.36 13.43 5.50
N PRO A 238 11.50 12.19 4.97
CA PRO A 238 10.45 11.38 4.33
C PRO A 238 9.33 10.97 5.31
N ARG A 239 8.16 10.64 4.80
CA ARG A 239 6.96 10.36 5.59
C ARG A 239 6.42 8.96 5.33
N VAL A 240 5.98 8.31 6.39
CA VAL A 240 5.31 7.00 6.33
C VAL A 240 3.91 7.12 6.90
N VAL A 241 2.93 6.60 6.18
CA VAL A 241 1.55 6.52 6.65
C VAL A 241 1.12 5.06 6.71
N TYR A 242 0.57 4.67 7.85
CA TYR A 242 -0.19 3.43 8.02
C TYR A 242 -1.68 3.78 8.09
N LEU A 243 -2.45 3.34 7.09
CA LEU A 243 -3.91 3.39 7.14
C LEU A 243 -4.40 2.15 7.86
N GLN A 244 -5.14 2.32 8.96
CA GLN A 244 -5.63 1.21 9.78
C GLN A 244 -6.93 1.57 10.47
N HIS A 245 -7.97 0.75 10.30
CA HIS A 245 -9.23 0.93 11.00
C HIS A 245 -9.24 0.09 12.28
N ALA A 246 -9.83 0.60 13.35
CA ALA A 246 -9.93 -0.14 14.59
C ALA A 246 -10.87 -1.36 14.47
N SER A 247 -11.77 -1.36 13.50
CA SER A 247 -12.67 -2.48 13.17
C SER A 247 -12.08 -3.48 12.18
N ASP A 248 -10.84 -3.28 11.68
CA ASP A 248 -10.22 -4.19 10.71
C ASP A 248 -9.80 -5.51 11.36
N PRO A 249 -10.49 -6.64 11.08
CA PRO A 249 -10.14 -7.91 11.70
C PRO A 249 -8.78 -8.44 11.21
N ILE A 250 -8.31 -8.04 10.04
CA ILE A 250 -7.02 -8.48 9.47
C ILE A 250 -5.86 -7.83 10.22
N ALA A 251 -5.97 -6.54 10.52
CA ALA A 251 -4.96 -5.82 11.27
C ALA A 251 -4.83 -6.32 12.72
N TRP A 252 -5.94 -6.69 13.35
CA TRP A 252 -5.97 -7.04 14.79
C TRP A 252 -5.99 -8.54 15.06
N TRP A 253 -6.07 -9.38 14.04
CA TRP A 253 -5.99 -10.82 14.22
C TRP A 253 -4.56 -11.23 14.60
N THR A 254 -4.46 -12.02 15.67
CA THR A 254 -3.22 -12.67 16.09
C THR A 254 -3.56 -13.95 16.85
N PRO A 255 -2.73 -15.01 16.80
CA PRO A 255 -2.92 -16.20 17.63
C PRO A 255 -2.99 -15.91 19.12
N ASP A 256 -2.37 -14.85 19.60
CA ASP A 256 -2.35 -14.45 21.01
C ASP A 256 -3.75 -14.10 21.54
N LEU A 257 -4.71 -13.75 20.68
CA LEU A 257 -6.11 -13.54 21.06
C LEU A 257 -6.75 -14.75 21.75
N LEU A 258 -6.20 -15.96 21.55
CA LEU A 258 -6.64 -17.16 22.25
C LEU A 258 -6.49 -17.06 23.78
N PHE A 259 -5.41 -16.42 24.23
CA PHE A 259 -5.00 -16.49 25.64
C PHE A 259 -4.72 -15.12 26.26
N SER A 260 -4.52 -14.09 25.45
CA SER A 260 -4.11 -12.76 25.92
C SER A 260 -5.07 -11.68 25.44
N LYS A 261 -5.49 -10.82 26.37
CA LYS A 261 -6.30 -9.64 26.03
C LYS A 261 -5.39 -8.59 25.39
N PRO A 262 -5.64 -8.19 24.12
CA PRO A 262 -4.81 -7.19 23.44
C PRO A 262 -5.07 -5.78 24.00
N ASP A 263 -4.14 -4.86 23.76
CA ASP A 263 -4.24 -3.50 24.27
C ASP A 263 -5.42 -2.74 23.67
N TRP A 264 -5.74 -2.93 22.38
CA TRP A 264 -6.90 -2.30 21.74
C TRP A 264 -8.25 -2.70 22.39
N LEU A 265 -8.29 -3.78 23.17
CA LEU A 265 -9.43 -4.17 24.01
C LEU A 265 -9.25 -3.84 25.50
N LYS A 266 -8.07 -3.38 25.96
CA LYS A 266 -7.86 -2.83 27.31
C LYS A 266 -8.13 -1.33 27.35
N GLU A 267 -7.75 -0.64 26.29
CA GLU A 267 -7.79 0.80 26.10
C GLU A 267 -9.16 1.30 25.62
N LYS A 268 -9.27 2.62 25.37
CA LYS A 268 -10.45 3.22 24.75
C LYS A 268 -10.63 2.63 23.34
N ARG A 269 -11.85 2.19 23.04
CA ARG A 269 -12.21 1.62 21.73
C ARG A 269 -12.02 2.62 20.61
N GLY A 270 -11.65 2.10 19.43
CA GLY A 270 -11.57 2.88 18.21
C GLY A 270 -12.91 3.44 17.75
N TYR A 271 -12.87 4.31 16.76
CA TYR A 271 -14.05 5.06 16.30
C TYR A 271 -15.20 4.16 15.84
N ASP A 272 -14.86 3.02 15.27
CA ASP A 272 -15.75 2.08 14.60
C ASP A 272 -15.87 0.72 15.32
N VAL A 273 -15.43 0.66 16.59
CA VAL A 273 -15.58 -0.51 17.46
C VAL A 273 -16.58 -0.22 18.56
N LEU A 274 -17.57 -1.10 18.72
CA LEU A 274 -18.59 -0.95 19.76
C LEU A 274 -17.97 -0.87 21.16
N PRO A 275 -18.35 0.10 22.00
CA PRO A 275 -17.81 0.24 23.36
C PRO A 275 -17.99 -0.99 24.24
N GLN A 276 -19.01 -1.82 23.93
CA GLN A 276 -19.35 -3.05 24.68
C GLN A 276 -18.49 -4.24 24.27
N THR A 277 -17.70 -4.14 23.18
CA THR A 277 -16.83 -5.22 22.73
C THR A 277 -15.89 -5.63 23.85
N ARG A 278 -15.89 -6.91 24.20
CA ARG A 278 -15.08 -7.47 25.28
C ARG A 278 -14.24 -8.62 24.78
N TRP A 279 -13.05 -8.73 25.33
CA TRP A 279 -12.25 -9.93 25.10
C TRP A 279 -12.73 -11.09 25.96
N ILE A 280 -12.94 -12.24 25.34
CA ILE A 280 -13.26 -13.52 25.98
C ILE A 280 -12.29 -14.54 25.37
N PRO A 281 -11.49 -15.25 26.18
CA PRO A 281 -10.56 -16.26 25.69
C PRO A 281 -11.19 -17.20 24.67
N VAL A 282 -10.49 -17.56 23.62
CA VAL A 282 -10.95 -18.40 22.51
C VAL A 282 -12.09 -17.78 21.70
N VAL A 283 -13.14 -17.26 22.33
CA VAL A 283 -14.32 -16.68 21.65
C VAL A 283 -13.92 -15.49 20.80
N THR A 284 -13.15 -14.54 21.34
CA THR A 284 -12.70 -13.37 20.59
C THR A 284 -11.82 -13.76 19.40
N PHE A 285 -10.93 -14.73 19.58
CA PHE A 285 -10.14 -15.26 18.46
C PHE A 285 -11.03 -15.83 17.35
N LEU A 286 -12.03 -16.64 17.69
CA LEU A 286 -12.94 -17.22 16.71
C LEU A 286 -13.82 -16.15 16.03
N GLN A 287 -14.28 -15.13 16.77
CA GLN A 287 -15.03 -14.01 16.21
C GLN A 287 -14.20 -13.22 15.19
N VAL A 288 -13.01 -12.76 15.59
CA VAL A 288 -12.12 -12.00 14.68
C VAL A 288 -11.72 -12.85 13.47
N SER A 289 -11.49 -14.18 13.67
CA SER A 289 -11.21 -15.09 12.55
C SER A 289 -12.39 -15.22 11.59
N ALA A 290 -13.62 -15.25 12.09
CA ALA A 290 -14.81 -15.27 11.23
C ALA A 290 -15.02 -13.94 10.51
N ASP A 291 -14.77 -12.81 11.18
CA ASP A 291 -14.90 -11.47 10.62
C ASP A 291 -13.91 -11.23 9.46
N MET A 292 -12.75 -11.90 9.44
CA MET A 292 -11.81 -11.83 8.32
C MET A 292 -12.44 -12.24 6.98
N ALA A 293 -13.38 -13.17 6.99
CA ALA A 293 -14.06 -13.64 5.77
C ALA A 293 -14.93 -12.55 5.10
N VAL A 294 -15.33 -11.53 5.86
CA VAL A 294 -16.19 -10.42 5.40
C VAL A 294 -15.53 -9.05 5.57
N ALA A 295 -14.24 -9.02 5.85
CA ALA A 295 -13.49 -7.82 6.23
C ALA A 295 -13.58 -6.68 5.19
N VAL A 296 -13.70 -7.02 3.90
CA VAL A 296 -13.84 -6.07 2.78
C VAL A 296 -15.29 -5.76 2.43
N ASN A 297 -16.27 -6.52 2.93
CA ASN A 297 -17.69 -6.33 2.65
C ASN A 297 -18.35 -5.35 3.64
N VAL A 298 -17.73 -4.21 3.83
CA VAL A 298 -18.12 -3.18 4.80
C VAL A 298 -18.13 -1.82 4.12
N PRO A 299 -18.80 -0.80 4.70
CA PRO A 299 -18.72 0.55 4.15
C PRO A 299 -17.28 1.07 4.07
N PRO A 300 -16.95 1.96 3.10
CA PRO A 300 -15.65 2.62 3.03
C PRO A 300 -15.28 3.30 4.35
N GLY A 301 -14.00 3.24 4.75
CA GLY A 301 -13.52 3.77 6.02
C GLY A 301 -13.80 2.88 7.23
N HIS A 302 -14.15 1.61 7.00
CA HIS A 302 -14.36 0.59 8.03
C HIS A 302 -13.73 -0.73 7.61
N GLY A 303 -13.46 -1.61 8.59
CA GLY A 303 -12.88 -2.93 8.35
C GLY A 303 -11.63 -2.83 7.48
N HIS A 304 -11.52 -3.76 6.53
CA HIS A 304 -10.37 -3.82 5.60
C HIS A 304 -10.69 -3.13 4.25
N HIS A 305 -11.33 -1.95 4.29
CA HIS A 305 -11.75 -1.20 3.09
C HIS A 305 -11.18 0.23 3.13
N TYR A 306 -9.99 0.43 2.55
CA TYR A 306 -9.16 1.63 2.68
C TYR A 306 -9.30 2.67 1.56
N VAL A 307 -10.11 2.43 0.53
CA VAL A 307 -10.26 3.31 -0.64
C VAL A 307 -10.58 4.78 -0.27
N ALA A 308 -11.30 5.00 0.84
CA ALA A 308 -11.68 6.32 1.29
C ALA A 308 -10.49 7.23 1.68
N ASP A 309 -9.42 6.62 2.19
CA ASP A 309 -8.36 7.32 2.92
C ASP A 309 -7.04 7.43 2.14
N VAL A 310 -6.89 6.64 1.05
CA VAL A 310 -5.62 6.56 0.30
C VAL A 310 -5.21 7.89 -0.32
N ALA A 311 -6.16 8.71 -0.79
CA ALA A 311 -5.85 10.02 -1.36
C ALA A 311 -5.25 10.97 -0.32
N ASP A 312 -5.81 10.99 0.90
CA ASP A 312 -5.28 11.77 2.01
C ASP A 312 -3.91 11.24 2.46
N GLY A 313 -3.76 9.92 2.51
CA GLY A 313 -2.49 9.25 2.80
C GLY A 313 -1.38 9.71 1.86
N TRP A 314 -1.57 9.60 0.55
CA TRP A 314 -0.58 10.02 -0.44
C TRP A 314 -0.32 11.53 -0.42
N ALA A 315 -1.35 12.36 -0.29
CA ALA A 315 -1.19 13.81 -0.18
C ALA A 315 -0.31 14.18 1.01
N ALA A 316 -0.46 13.48 2.13
CA ALA A 316 0.34 13.68 3.34
C ALA A 316 1.78 13.16 3.18
N VAL A 317 1.96 11.98 2.58
CA VAL A 317 3.28 11.36 2.36
C VAL A 317 4.14 12.22 1.43
N LEU A 318 3.62 12.62 0.29
CA LEU A 318 4.42 13.23 -0.78
C LEU A 318 4.32 14.75 -0.84
N SER A 319 3.26 15.35 -0.27
CA SER A 319 2.98 16.79 -0.37
C SER A 319 3.20 17.31 -1.79
N PRO A 320 2.46 16.80 -2.81
CA PRO A 320 2.75 17.15 -4.20
C PRO A 320 2.60 18.65 -4.43
N PRO A 321 3.50 19.29 -5.18
CA PRO A 321 3.44 20.73 -5.44
C PRO A 321 2.11 21.14 -6.08
N GLY A 322 1.42 22.12 -5.48
CA GLY A 322 0.12 22.64 -5.97
C GLY A 322 -1.07 21.74 -5.68
N TRP A 323 -0.90 20.59 -5.07
CA TRP A 323 -2.01 19.75 -4.61
C TRP A 323 -2.66 20.33 -3.37
N THR A 324 -3.99 20.41 -3.36
CA THR A 324 -4.77 21.01 -2.28
C THR A 324 -5.72 19.97 -1.67
N GLN A 325 -6.29 20.29 -0.51
CA GLN A 325 -7.33 19.47 0.11
C GLN A 325 -8.57 19.35 -0.80
N ASP A 326 -8.94 20.43 -1.51
CA ASP A 326 -10.03 20.42 -2.50
C ASP A 326 -9.76 19.39 -3.62
N ASN A 327 -8.51 19.27 -4.10
CA ASN A 327 -8.14 18.23 -5.07
C ASN A 327 -8.35 16.83 -4.48
N THR A 328 -7.97 16.62 -3.22
CA THR A 328 -8.18 15.34 -2.52
C THR A 328 -9.66 15.00 -2.41
N GLU A 329 -10.50 15.96 -2.02
CA GLU A 329 -11.94 15.77 -1.90
C GLU A 329 -12.63 15.46 -3.23
N ARG A 330 -12.19 16.11 -4.31
CA ARG A 330 -12.66 15.83 -5.68
C ARG A 330 -12.20 14.48 -6.20
N LEU A 331 -11.05 13.99 -5.74
CA LEU A 331 -10.50 12.71 -6.18
C LEU A 331 -11.20 11.51 -5.53
N ARG A 332 -11.57 11.58 -4.25
CA ARG A 332 -12.19 10.45 -3.51
C ARG A 332 -13.33 9.74 -4.27
N PRO A 333 -14.36 10.44 -4.81
CA PRO A 333 -15.44 9.75 -5.52
C PRO A 333 -14.96 9.02 -6.79
N LEU A 334 -13.90 9.50 -7.45
CA LEU A 334 -13.33 8.82 -8.62
C LEU A 334 -12.63 7.52 -8.22
N LEU A 335 -11.91 7.52 -7.10
CA LEU A 335 -11.27 6.30 -6.58
C LEU A 335 -12.30 5.26 -6.16
N HIS A 336 -13.41 5.66 -5.54
CA HIS A 336 -14.51 4.75 -5.21
C HIS A 336 -15.14 4.13 -6.45
N ALA A 337 -15.33 4.93 -7.52
CA ALA A 337 -15.89 4.43 -8.77
C ALA A 337 -14.94 3.43 -9.46
N SER A 338 -13.64 3.70 -9.47
CA SER A 338 -12.61 2.81 -10.01
C SER A 338 -12.56 1.48 -9.26
N ALA A 339 -12.48 1.51 -7.95
CA ALA A 339 -12.44 0.32 -7.10
C ALA A 339 -13.70 -0.56 -7.25
N SER A 340 -14.88 0.06 -7.42
CA SER A 340 -16.14 -0.66 -7.63
C SER A 340 -16.20 -1.32 -9.01
N ALA A 341 -15.56 -0.75 -10.03
CA ALA A 341 -15.53 -1.29 -11.39
C ALA A 341 -14.52 -2.44 -11.54
N GLY A 342 -13.40 -2.40 -10.79
CA GLY A 342 -12.35 -3.44 -10.83
C GLY A 342 -12.72 -4.75 -10.13
N GLY A 343 -13.80 -4.77 -9.39
CA GLY A 343 -14.30 -5.94 -8.64
C GLY A 343 -13.41 -6.31 -7.47
N SER A 344 -13.94 -6.22 -6.28
CA SER A 344 -13.33 -6.69 -5.04
C SER A 344 -13.05 -8.20 -5.11
N SER A 345 -11.87 -8.60 -5.49
CA SER A 345 -11.44 -9.99 -5.42
C SER A 345 -9.97 -10.07 -5.05
N GLY A 346 -9.69 -9.72 -3.80
CA GLY A 346 -8.46 -10.12 -3.15
C GLY A 346 -8.56 -11.53 -2.57
#